data_4081c165f30eed99458fab3d39feae11
#
_entry.id   4081c165f30eed99458fab3d39feae11
#
_cell.length_a   1.000
_cell.length_b   1.000
_cell.length_c   1.000
_cell.angle_alpha   90.00
_cell.angle_beta   90.00
_cell.angle_gamma   90.00
#
_symmetry.space_group_name_H-M   'P 1'
#
loop_
_entity.id
_entity.type
_entity.pdbx_description
1 polymer ?
#
loop_
_entity_poly.entity_id
_entity_poly.type
_entity_poly.pdbx_seq_one_letter_code
_entity_poly.pdbx_strand_id
1 'polypeptide(L)'
;MEVITVGALGLAAVLLAIQLKPLRSEYAAYVILAAGILLAFYTVGRLQTVAELLKQFTAELPVDAVYVKTLLKMIGIAYIVQLCSGLCKDAGYSAVAGQVETFGKLTILSVSLPVVFALLETVRSFLYEGT
;
A
#
# COMPACT_ATOMS: atom_id res chain seq x y z
N MET A 1 8.69 7.35 -16.48
CA MET A 1 7.73 8.19 -17.23
C MET A 1 6.34 8.14 -16.64
N GLU A 2 5.90 6.98 -16.21
CA GLU A 2 4.58 6.86 -15.54
C GLU A 2 4.51 7.67 -14.25
N VAL A 3 5.62 7.78 -13.51
CA VAL A 3 5.67 8.59 -12.29
C VAL A 3 5.37 10.05 -12.59
N ILE A 4 5.90 10.57 -13.69
CA ILE A 4 5.66 11.95 -14.13
C ILE A 4 4.18 12.13 -14.51
N THR A 5 3.60 11.17 -15.23
CA THR A 5 2.19 11.20 -15.60
C THR A 5 1.28 11.19 -14.38
N VAL A 6 1.54 10.29 -13.44
CA VAL A 6 0.78 10.16 -12.19
C VAL A 6 0.92 11.44 -11.34
N GLY A 7 2.15 11.97 -11.25
CA GLY A 7 2.39 13.22 -10.52
C GLY A 7 1.66 14.39 -11.14
N ALA A 8 1.70 14.49 -12.48
CA ALA A 8 1.01 15.55 -13.20
C ALA A 8 -0.51 15.49 -13.03
N LEU A 9 -1.07 14.30 -13.10
CA LEU A 9 -2.50 14.08 -12.84
C LEU A 9 -2.88 14.47 -11.43
N GLY A 10 -2.07 14.10 -10.45
CA GLY A 10 -2.30 14.45 -9.06
C GLY A 10 -2.26 15.95 -8.83
N LEU A 11 -1.26 16.62 -9.38
CA LEU A 11 -1.14 18.08 -9.29
C LEU A 11 -2.30 18.79 -9.97
N ALA A 12 -2.70 18.33 -11.16
CA ALA A 12 -3.82 18.91 -11.89
C ALA A 12 -5.11 18.77 -11.08
N ALA A 13 -5.34 17.60 -10.49
CA ALA A 13 -6.52 17.35 -9.66
C ALA A 13 -6.55 18.26 -8.43
N VAL A 14 -5.41 18.45 -7.77
CA VAL A 14 -5.31 19.31 -6.58
C VAL A 14 -5.55 20.77 -6.95
N LEU A 15 -4.97 21.23 -8.05
CA LEU A 15 -5.18 22.61 -8.53
C LEU A 15 -6.65 22.85 -8.85
N LEU A 16 -7.29 21.89 -9.50
CA LEU A 16 -8.70 21.96 -9.84
C LEU A 16 -9.56 22.01 -8.57
N ALA A 17 -9.23 21.18 -7.59
CA ALA A 17 -9.93 21.15 -6.32
C ALA A 17 -9.81 22.48 -5.57
N ILE A 18 -8.62 23.10 -5.59
CA ILE A 18 -8.39 24.39 -4.96
C ILE A 18 -9.27 25.48 -5.60
N GLN A 19 -9.40 25.42 -6.92
CA GLN A 19 -10.24 26.39 -7.64
C GLN A 19 -11.74 26.18 -7.36
N LEU A 20 -12.16 24.95 -7.20
CA LEU A 20 -13.56 24.61 -6.91
C LEU A 20 -13.98 24.85 -5.47
N LYS A 21 -13.03 24.81 -4.55
CA LYS A 21 -13.32 24.92 -3.12
C LYS A 21 -14.07 26.21 -2.74
N PRO A 22 -13.70 27.41 -3.25
CA PRO A 22 -14.45 28.62 -2.93
C PRO A 22 -15.86 28.64 -3.52
N LEU A 23 -16.08 27.90 -4.61
CA LEU A 23 -17.40 27.82 -5.26
C LEU A 23 -18.32 26.88 -4.53
N ARG A 24 -17.88 25.62 -4.35
CA ARG A 24 -18.58 24.61 -3.57
C ARG A 24 -17.56 23.59 -3.07
N SER A 25 -17.42 23.47 -1.77
CA SER A 25 -16.49 22.53 -1.14
C SER A 25 -16.82 21.08 -1.47
N GLU A 26 -18.10 20.79 -1.74
CA GLU A 26 -18.56 19.44 -2.12
C GLU A 26 -17.92 18.97 -3.43
N TYR A 27 -17.84 19.86 -4.43
CA TYR A 27 -17.25 19.53 -5.71
C TYR A 27 -15.75 19.28 -5.61
N ALA A 28 -15.07 20.04 -4.75
CA ALA A 28 -13.66 19.83 -4.49
C ALA A 28 -13.39 18.43 -3.93
N ALA A 29 -14.23 18.00 -2.98
CA ALA A 29 -14.15 16.66 -2.40
C ALA A 29 -14.37 15.58 -3.46
N TYR A 30 -15.34 15.76 -4.34
CA TYR A 30 -15.64 14.80 -5.39
C TYR A 30 -14.48 14.69 -6.40
N VAL A 31 -13.87 15.81 -6.76
CA VAL A 31 -12.72 15.82 -7.67
C VAL A 31 -11.54 15.07 -7.07
N ILE A 32 -11.22 15.32 -5.81
CA ILE A 32 -10.13 14.65 -5.12
C ILE A 32 -10.40 13.14 -5.00
N LEU A 33 -11.63 12.77 -4.70
CA LEU A 33 -12.02 11.37 -4.59
C LEU A 33 -11.90 10.65 -5.93
N ALA A 34 -12.38 11.27 -7.00
CA ALA A 34 -12.29 10.72 -8.36
C ALA A 34 -10.84 10.56 -8.78
N ALA A 35 -10.00 11.56 -8.51
CA ALA A 35 -8.57 11.51 -8.81
C ALA A 35 -7.89 10.41 -8.03
N GLY A 36 -8.23 10.24 -6.76
CA GLY A 36 -7.68 9.19 -5.93
C GLY A 36 -8.00 7.81 -6.46
N ILE A 37 -9.25 7.58 -6.88
CA ILE A 37 -9.67 6.30 -7.46
C ILE A 37 -8.91 6.05 -8.77
N LEU A 38 -8.79 7.05 -9.62
CA LEU A 38 -8.10 6.91 -10.90
C LEU A 38 -6.63 6.58 -10.70
N LEU A 39 -5.96 7.27 -9.76
CA LEU A 39 -4.57 7.00 -9.42
C LEU A 39 -4.42 5.62 -8.78
N ALA A 40 -5.42 5.15 -8.03
CA ALA A 40 -5.41 3.81 -7.45
C ALA A 40 -5.36 2.74 -8.53
N PHE A 41 -6.08 2.91 -9.64
CA PHE A 41 -6.02 1.97 -10.77
C PHE A 41 -4.61 1.88 -11.36
N TYR A 42 -3.93 3.02 -11.51
CA TYR A 42 -2.54 3.02 -11.97
C TYR A 42 -1.61 2.29 -10.99
N THR A 43 -1.83 2.49 -9.71
CA THR A 43 -1.02 1.83 -8.67
C THR A 43 -1.21 0.32 -8.67
N VAL A 44 -2.45 -0.16 -8.86
CA VAL A 44 -2.74 -1.59 -8.92
C VAL A 44 -1.99 -2.22 -10.10
N GLY A 45 -1.95 -1.56 -11.25
CA GLY A 45 -1.16 -2.03 -12.39
C GLY A 45 0.32 -2.17 -12.05
N ARG A 46 0.87 -1.24 -11.31
CA ARG A 46 2.27 -1.30 -10.85
C ARG A 46 2.50 -2.43 -9.88
N LEU A 47 1.54 -2.70 -8.99
CA LEU A 47 1.64 -3.82 -8.05
C LEU A 47 1.76 -5.14 -8.79
N GLN A 48 1.02 -5.32 -9.89
CA GLN A 48 1.10 -6.53 -10.71
C GLN A 48 2.50 -6.70 -11.30
N THR A 49 3.10 -5.61 -11.79
CA THR A 49 4.45 -5.62 -12.33
C THR A 49 5.47 -6.03 -11.26
N VAL A 50 5.36 -5.46 -10.06
CA VAL A 50 6.23 -5.80 -8.94
C VAL A 50 6.05 -7.26 -8.54
N ALA A 51 4.81 -7.76 -8.54
CA ALA A 51 4.53 -9.15 -8.22
C ALA A 51 5.20 -10.10 -9.22
N GLU A 52 5.16 -9.79 -10.51
CA GLU A 52 5.81 -10.60 -11.55
C GLU A 52 7.32 -10.60 -11.39
N LEU A 53 7.92 -9.44 -11.10
CA LEU A 53 9.35 -9.33 -10.87
C LEU A 53 9.78 -10.15 -9.65
N LEU A 54 9.00 -10.11 -8.57
CA LEU A 54 9.28 -10.90 -7.37
C LEU A 54 9.19 -12.40 -7.65
N LYS A 55 8.23 -12.81 -8.47
CA LYS A 55 8.10 -14.22 -8.88
C LYS A 55 9.29 -14.69 -9.68
N GLN A 56 9.79 -13.86 -10.59
CA GLN A 56 11.00 -14.15 -11.35
C GLN A 56 12.21 -14.27 -10.43
N PHE A 57 12.31 -13.40 -9.44
CA PHE A 57 13.38 -13.42 -8.46
C PHE A 57 13.37 -14.70 -7.64
N THR A 58 12.18 -15.14 -7.21
CA THR A 58 12.05 -16.36 -6.41
C THR A 58 12.32 -17.62 -7.21
N ALA A 59 12.13 -17.58 -8.52
CA ALA A 59 12.46 -18.72 -9.39
C ALA A 59 13.97 -18.97 -9.44
N GLU A 60 14.78 -17.92 -9.30
CA GLU A 60 16.24 -18.01 -9.31
C GLU A 60 16.84 -18.27 -7.93
N LEU A 61 16.17 -17.81 -6.86
CA LEU A 61 16.63 -17.93 -5.50
C LEU A 61 15.91 -19.07 -4.78
N PRO A 62 16.58 -19.78 -3.84
CA PRO A 62 15.94 -20.84 -3.07
C PRO A 62 15.09 -20.26 -1.94
N VAL A 63 14.20 -19.35 -2.26
CA VAL A 63 13.27 -18.73 -1.31
C VAL A 63 11.89 -19.34 -1.51
N ASP A 64 11.22 -19.67 -0.41
CA ASP A 64 9.89 -20.25 -0.45
C ASP A 64 8.89 -19.22 -1.02
N ALA A 65 8.06 -19.67 -1.95
CA ALA A 65 7.04 -18.83 -2.60
C ALA A 65 6.04 -18.28 -1.59
N VAL A 66 5.86 -18.95 -0.46
CA VAL A 66 4.94 -18.52 0.62
C VAL A 66 5.37 -17.16 1.18
N TYR A 67 6.69 -16.94 1.34
CA TYR A 67 7.20 -15.67 1.88
C TYR A 67 6.93 -14.50 0.93
N VAL A 68 7.10 -14.72 -0.37
CA VAL A 68 6.83 -13.68 -1.38
C VAL A 68 5.34 -13.36 -1.41
N LYS A 69 4.49 -14.38 -1.33
CA LYS A 69 3.04 -14.22 -1.29
C LYS A 69 2.61 -13.41 -0.08
N THR A 70 3.19 -13.70 1.09
CA THR A 70 2.93 -12.98 2.33
C THR A 70 3.37 -11.53 2.22
N LEU A 71 4.55 -11.28 1.65
CA LEU A 71 5.07 -9.93 1.45
C LEU A 71 4.16 -9.10 0.55
N LEU A 72 3.69 -9.69 -0.55
CA LEU A 72 2.76 -9.02 -1.46
C LEU A 72 1.44 -8.72 -0.76
N LYS A 73 0.96 -9.63 0.07
CA LYS A 73 -0.25 -9.42 0.87
C LYS A 73 -0.10 -8.24 1.83
N MET A 74 1.06 -8.15 2.48
CA MET A 74 1.37 -7.05 3.40
C MET A 74 1.41 -5.71 2.66
N ILE A 75 2.03 -5.67 1.49
CA ILE A 75 2.10 -4.46 0.67
C ILE A 75 0.69 -4.03 0.25
N GLY A 76 -0.15 -4.98 -0.18
CA GLY A 76 -1.53 -4.72 -0.56
C GLY A 76 -2.35 -4.16 0.59
N ILE A 77 -2.22 -4.74 1.77
CA ILE A 77 -2.91 -4.26 2.99
C ILE A 77 -2.45 -2.85 3.32
N ALA A 78 -1.15 -2.59 3.32
CA ALA A 78 -0.59 -1.28 3.61
C ALA A 78 -1.12 -0.22 2.64
N TYR A 79 -1.19 -0.56 1.36
CA TYR A 79 -1.70 0.36 0.35
C TYR A 79 -3.18 0.69 0.56
N ILE A 80 -4.01 -0.33 0.80
CA ILE A 80 -5.44 -0.14 1.04
C ILE A 80 -5.67 0.73 2.27
N VAL A 81 -4.91 0.47 3.34
CA VAL A 81 -5.01 1.22 4.59
C VAL A 81 -4.63 2.69 4.38
N GLN A 82 -3.53 2.93 3.64
CA GLN A 82 -3.10 4.30 3.33
C GLN A 82 -4.13 5.04 2.50
N LEU A 83 -4.72 4.37 1.52
CA LEU A 83 -5.76 4.96 0.67
C LEU A 83 -6.99 5.33 1.51
N CYS A 84 -7.49 4.39 2.30
CA CYS A 84 -8.65 4.62 3.16
C CYS A 84 -8.40 5.72 4.19
N SER A 85 -7.25 5.69 4.84
CA SER A 85 -6.86 6.70 5.82
C SER A 85 -6.75 8.08 5.19
N GLY A 86 -6.13 8.16 4.00
CA GLY A 86 -6.00 9.41 3.26
C GLY A 86 -7.34 10.00 2.88
N LEU A 87 -8.27 9.17 2.41
CA LEU A 87 -9.62 9.61 2.07
C LEU A 87 -10.36 10.13 3.30
N CYS A 88 -10.22 9.46 4.43
CA CYS A 88 -10.82 9.90 5.69
C CYS A 88 -10.25 11.26 6.13
N LYS A 89 -8.94 11.44 6.02
CA LYS A 89 -8.29 12.71 6.36
C LYS A 89 -8.77 13.84 5.46
N ASP A 90 -8.86 13.57 4.15
CA ASP A 90 -9.31 14.55 3.17
C ASP A 90 -10.76 14.96 3.41
N ALA A 91 -11.57 14.04 3.92
CA ALA A 91 -12.97 14.33 4.29
C ALA A 91 -13.06 15.10 5.61
N GLY A 92 -11.97 15.24 6.35
CA GLY A 92 -11.95 15.97 7.61
C GLY A 92 -12.10 15.11 8.86
N TYR A 93 -12.04 13.78 8.70
CA TYR A 93 -12.25 12.86 9.83
C TYR A 93 -10.95 12.16 10.19
N SER A 94 -10.03 12.91 10.79
CA SER A 94 -8.71 12.39 11.15
C SER A 94 -8.75 11.32 12.24
N ALA A 95 -9.75 11.37 13.13
CA ALA A 95 -9.91 10.35 14.16
C ALA A 95 -10.19 8.98 13.55
N VAL A 96 -11.10 8.93 12.56
CA VAL A 96 -11.41 7.70 11.84
C VAL A 96 -10.19 7.22 11.05
N ALA A 97 -9.47 8.14 10.42
CA ALA A 97 -8.24 7.82 9.70
C ALA A 97 -7.23 7.15 10.63
N GLY A 98 -7.05 7.66 11.84
CA GLY A 98 -6.16 7.07 12.84
C GLY A 98 -6.57 5.66 13.23
N GLN A 99 -7.86 5.41 13.37
CA GLN A 99 -8.38 4.06 13.69
C GLN A 99 -8.11 3.09 12.54
N VAL A 100 -8.31 3.52 11.30
CA VAL A 100 -8.03 2.70 10.11
C VAL A 100 -6.55 2.35 10.07
N GLU A 101 -5.67 3.31 10.32
CA GLU A 101 -4.21 3.08 10.34
C GLU A 101 -3.83 2.08 11.43
N THR A 102 -4.39 2.22 12.63
CA THR A 102 -4.12 1.32 13.75
C THR A 102 -4.55 -0.10 13.41
N PHE A 103 -5.75 -0.26 12.86
CA PHE A 103 -6.25 -1.57 12.45
C PHE A 103 -5.34 -2.19 11.38
N GLY A 104 -4.90 -1.37 10.42
CA GLY A 104 -4.00 -1.82 9.37
C GLY A 104 -2.66 -2.31 9.92
N LYS A 105 -2.08 -1.57 10.85
CA LYS A 105 -0.82 -1.96 11.49
C LYS A 105 -0.95 -3.28 12.23
N LEU A 106 -2.05 -3.48 12.95
CA LEU A 106 -2.31 -4.73 13.66
C LEU A 106 -2.51 -5.89 12.69
N THR A 107 -3.20 -5.64 11.58
CA THR A 107 -3.40 -6.66 10.55
C THR A 107 -2.07 -7.07 9.91
N ILE A 108 -1.23 -6.09 9.58
CA ILE A 108 0.09 -6.36 9.00
C ILE A 108 0.95 -7.16 9.99
N LEU A 109 0.93 -6.78 11.25
CA LEU A 109 1.63 -7.51 12.31
C LEU A 109 1.17 -8.96 12.37
N SER A 110 -0.15 -9.16 12.34
CA SER A 110 -0.74 -10.50 12.38
C SER A 110 -0.31 -11.35 11.17
N VAL A 111 -0.29 -10.76 9.98
CA VAL A 111 0.11 -11.46 8.76
C VAL A 111 1.62 -11.74 8.75
N SER A 112 2.42 -10.87 9.38
CA SER A 112 3.87 -11.03 9.41
C SER A 112 4.35 -12.05 10.44
N LEU A 113 3.53 -12.42 11.42
CA LEU A 113 3.95 -13.35 12.50
C LEU A 113 4.44 -14.70 11.97
N PRO A 114 3.75 -15.37 11.01
CA PRO A 114 4.27 -16.63 10.48
C PRO A 114 5.65 -16.49 9.84
N VAL A 115 5.92 -15.37 9.17
CA VAL A 115 7.22 -15.11 8.55
C VAL A 115 8.29 -14.92 9.63
N VAL A 116 7.97 -14.19 10.70
CA VAL A 116 8.88 -13.97 11.81
C VAL A 116 9.23 -15.30 12.49
N PHE A 117 8.23 -16.16 12.73
CA PHE A 117 8.45 -17.48 13.32
C PHE A 117 9.32 -18.36 12.40
N ALA A 118 9.09 -18.32 11.10
CA ALA A 118 9.90 -19.07 10.13
C ALA A 118 11.35 -18.60 10.15
N LEU A 119 11.57 -17.29 10.24
CA LEU A 119 12.92 -16.72 10.35
C LEU A 119 13.60 -17.14 11.63
N LEU A 120 12.86 -17.14 12.75
CA LEU A 120 13.40 -17.60 14.04
C LEU A 120 13.82 -19.06 13.99
N GLU A 121 13.00 -19.91 13.35
CA GLU A 121 13.34 -21.33 13.19
C GLU A 121 14.58 -21.51 12.32
N THR A 122 14.69 -20.73 11.26
CA THR A 122 15.87 -20.76 10.39
C THR A 122 17.13 -20.36 11.15
N VAL A 123 17.05 -19.29 11.92
CA VAL A 123 18.18 -18.83 12.75
C VAL A 123 18.53 -19.87 13.81
N ARG A 124 17.53 -20.47 14.45
CA ARG A 124 17.75 -21.52 15.45
C ARG A 124 18.44 -22.73 14.84
N SER A 125 17.97 -23.19 13.69
CA SER A 125 18.62 -24.30 12.98
C SER A 125 20.06 -23.99 12.62
N PHE A 126 20.30 -22.78 12.18
CA PHE A 126 21.63 -22.33 11.80
C PHE A 126 22.58 -22.32 13.01
N LEU A 127 22.08 -21.86 14.16
CA LEU A 127 22.85 -21.85 15.41
C LEU A 127 23.17 -23.26 15.89
N TYR A 128 22.20 -24.18 15.80
CA TYR A 128 22.42 -25.58 16.20
C TYR A 128 23.39 -26.29 15.30
N GLU A 129 23.33 -26.04 13.99
CA GLU A 129 24.26 -26.64 13.04
C GLU A 129 25.65 -26.03 13.13
N GLY A 130 25.74 -24.75 13.53
CA GLY A 130 27.00 -24.05 13.68
C GLY A 130 27.83 -24.46 14.90
N THR A 131 27.23 -25.22 15.82
CA THR A 131 27.92 -25.73 17.01
C THR A 131 28.24 -27.19 16.85
#